data_448e4b82c9cc06ce8b72daffe0f6e383
#
_entry.id   448e4b82c9cc06ce8b72daffe0f6e383
#
_cell.length_a   1.000
_cell.length_b   1.000
_cell.length_c   1.000
_cell.angle_alpha   90.00
_cell.angle_beta   90.00
_cell.angle_gamma   90.00
#
_symmetry.space_group_name_H-M   'P 1'
#
loop_
_entity.id
_entity.type
_entity.pdbx_description
1 polymer ?
#
loop_
_entity_poly.entity_id
_entity_poly.type
_entity_poly.pdbx_seq_one_letter_code
_entity_poly.pdbx_strand_id
1 'polypeptide(L)'
;VTSSMFKKIPLFFIILTLLISCQTGEQFEKAIDPLEGGRNFIENLQQGDIKKAHFYMISDPENEAHFKKMSDSYFSLDKEGRQQLRQASIQINEVSAIDSTITIINYQTSQDPNSHKLKVVSTPDGWKVDLKYSYGPNL
;
A
#
# COMPACT_ATOMS: atom_id res chain seq x y z
N VAL A 1 58.46 33.76 10.87
CA VAL A 1 58.63 32.74 9.83
C VAL A 1 58.07 31.40 10.29
N THR A 2 56.83 31.35 10.72
CA THR A 2 56.17 30.08 11.10
C THR A 2 54.68 30.16 10.85
N SER A 3 54.25 30.26 9.61
CA SER A 3 52.82 30.35 9.30
C SER A 3 52.34 29.41 8.21
N SER A 4 53.10 28.36 7.88
CA SER A 4 52.70 27.45 6.79
C SER A 4 52.20 26.07 7.22
N MET A 5 52.02 25.84 8.53
CA MET A 5 51.56 24.51 9.01
C MET A 5 50.07 24.38 9.31
N PHE A 6 49.29 25.44 9.22
CA PHE A 6 47.85 25.39 9.62
C PHE A 6 46.84 25.41 8.46
N LYS A 7 47.28 25.29 7.21
CA LYS A 7 46.37 25.41 6.07
C LYS A 7 45.91 24.11 5.42
N LYS A 8 46.22 22.95 5.99
CA LYS A 8 45.87 21.67 5.35
C LYS A 8 44.85 20.81 6.09
N ILE A 9 44.31 21.25 7.23
CA ILE A 9 43.36 20.45 8.04
C ILE A 9 41.89 20.64 7.68
N PRO A 10 41.39 21.75 7.12
CA PRO A 10 39.94 21.87 6.89
C PRO A 10 39.40 21.15 5.65
N LEU A 11 40.25 20.74 4.71
CA LEU A 11 39.77 20.11 3.48
C LEU A 11 39.40 18.62 3.67
N PHE A 12 39.98 17.95 4.64
CA PHE A 12 39.70 16.55 4.92
C PHE A 12 38.41 16.35 5.79
N PHE A 13 38.03 17.39 6.56
CA PHE A 13 36.85 17.35 7.42
C PHE A 13 35.55 17.65 6.66
N ILE A 14 35.64 18.29 5.50
CA ILE A 14 34.48 18.66 4.67
C ILE A 14 33.97 17.46 3.82
N ILE A 15 34.84 16.48 3.55
CA ILE A 15 34.49 15.31 2.73
C ILE A 15 33.75 14.23 3.52
N LEU A 16 33.84 14.23 4.86
CA LEU A 16 33.19 13.22 5.70
C LEU A 16 31.71 13.51 6.04
N THR A 17 31.22 14.71 5.72
CA THR A 17 29.83 15.10 6.02
C THR A 17 28.86 14.89 4.87
N LEU A 18 29.30 14.37 3.73
CA LEU A 18 28.45 14.16 2.53
C LEU A 18 27.92 12.73 2.37
N LEU A 19 28.08 11.85 3.35
CA LEU A 19 27.59 10.47 3.30
C LEU A 19 26.35 10.21 4.19
N ILE A 20 25.69 11.25 4.66
CA ILE A 20 24.32 11.11 5.14
C ILE A 20 23.41 11.20 3.90
N SER A 21 23.52 10.21 3.04
CA SER A 21 22.50 9.92 2.06
C SER A 21 21.27 9.53 2.86
N CYS A 22 20.30 10.41 2.93
CA CYS A 22 18.98 10.12 3.44
C CYS A 22 18.42 8.93 2.66
N GLN A 23 18.46 7.75 3.24
CA GLN A 23 17.57 6.68 2.87
C GLN A 23 16.18 7.09 3.37
N THR A 24 15.55 8.05 2.70
CA THR A 24 14.11 8.24 2.81
C THR A 24 13.47 7.07 2.07
N GLY A 25 13.23 5.98 2.79
CA GLY A 25 12.32 4.95 2.32
C GLY A 25 11.00 5.65 1.99
N GLU A 26 10.38 5.27 0.88
CA GLU A 26 9.08 5.77 0.46
C GLU A 26 8.09 5.55 1.61
N GLN A 27 7.62 6.63 2.22
CA GLN A 27 6.65 6.58 3.30
C GLN A 27 5.27 6.88 2.71
N PHE A 28 4.34 5.94 2.88
CA PHE A 28 2.95 6.13 2.53
C PHE A 28 2.17 6.67 3.73
N GLU A 29 1.18 7.53 3.46
CA GLU A 29 0.31 8.06 4.50
C GLU A 29 -0.60 6.98 5.07
N LYS A 30 -0.78 6.98 6.39
CA LYS A 30 -1.69 6.07 7.08
C LYS A 30 -3.13 6.42 6.74
N ALA A 31 -3.95 5.42 6.43
CA ALA A 31 -5.38 5.63 6.27
C ALA A 31 -6.03 5.97 7.62
N ILE A 32 -6.76 7.07 7.67
CA ILE A 32 -7.39 7.58 8.90
C ILE A 32 -8.79 7.00 9.15
N ASP A 33 -9.41 6.43 8.14
CA ASP A 33 -10.72 5.78 8.25
C ASP A 33 -10.76 4.48 7.41
N PRO A 34 -11.74 3.60 7.68
CA PRO A 34 -11.82 2.30 6.99
C PRO A 34 -12.08 2.42 5.48
N LEU A 35 -12.85 3.40 5.03
CA LEU A 35 -13.14 3.58 3.61
C LEU A 35 -11.88 4.00 2.84
N GLU A 36 -11.10 4.90 3.43
CA GLU A 36 -9.81 5.31 2.88
C GLU A 36 -8.84 4.13 2.77
N GLY A 37 -8.72 3.33 3.85
CA GLY A 37 -7.87 2.13 3.86
C GLY A 37 -8.25 1.13 2.78
N GLY A 38 -9.54 0.81 2.66
CA GLY A 38 -10.05 -0.10 1.65
C GLY A 38 -9.88 0.43 0.22
N ARG A 39 -10.23 1.69 -0.03
CA ARG A 39 -10.06 2.32 -1.36
C ARG A 39 -8.60 2.37 -1.77
N ASN A 40 -7.71 2.81 -0.89
CA ASN A 40 -6.28 2.88 -1.18
C ASN A 40 -5.71 1.51 -1.55
N PHE A 41 -6.15 0.44 -0.88
CA PHE A 41 -5.76 -0.91 -1.24
C PHE A 41 -6.19 -1.27 -2.67
N ILE A 42 -7.49 -1.12 -2.97
CA ILE A 42 -8.05 -1.52 -4.26
C ILE A 42 -7.48 -0.67 -5.40
N GLU A 43 -7.48 0.65 -5.25
CA GLU A 43 -7.01 1.59 -6.29
C GLU A 43 -5.54 1.36 -6.63
N ASN A 44 -4.67 1.20 -5.63
CA ASN A 44 -3.26 0.97 -5.90
C ASN A 44 -3.01 -0.41 -6.55
N LEU A 45 -3.79 -1.42 -6.17
CA LEU A 45 -3.72 -2.71 -6.84
C LEU A 45 -4.15 -2.60 -8.33
N GLN A 46 -5.23 -1.88 -8.62
CA GLN A 46 -5.67 -1.61 -9.99
C GLN A 46 -4.65 -0.83 -10.81
N GLN A 47 -3.93 0.10 -10.19
CA GLN A 47 -2.87 0.89 -10.83
C GLN A 47 -1.57 0.09 -11.00
N GLY A 48 -1.43 -1.07 -10.38
CA GLY A 48 -0.20 -1.85 -10.38
C GLY A 48 0.88 -1.30 -9.45
N ASP A 49 0.51 -0.38 -8.55
CA ASP A 49 1.38 0.08 -7.48
C ASP A 49 1.33 -0.93 -6.32
N ILE A 50 1.97 -2.07 -6.56
CA ILE A 50 1.93 -3.23 -5.68
C ILE A 50 2.52 -2.92 -4.31
N LYS A 51 3.59 -2.13 -4.26
CA LYS A 51 4.24 -1.73 -3.02
C LYS A 51 3.31 -0.89 -2.14
N LYS A 52 2.61 0.07 -2.74
CA LYS A 52 1.66 0.92 -2.02
C LYS A 52 0.40 0.15 -1.63
N ALA A 53 -0.13 -0.71 -2.49
CA ALA A 53 -1.23 -1.61 -2.13
C ALA A 53 -0.87 -2.49 -0.93
N HIS A 54 0.33 -3.07 -0.91
CA HIS A 54 0.84 -3.89 0.19
C HIS A 54 0.87 -3.13 1.53
N PHE A 55 1.21 -1.85 1.51
CA PHE A 55 1.18 -1.02 2.72
C PHE A 55 -0.21 -0.96 3.38
N TYR A 56 -1.28 -0.98 2.58
CA TYR A 56 -2.66 -0.94 3.08
C TYR A 56 -3.24 -2.33 3.40
N MET A 57 -2.41 -3.33 3.52
CA MET A 57 -2.80 -4.70 3.87
C MET A 57 -2.14 -5.12 5.20
N ILE A 58 -2.84 -5.95 5.99
CA ILE A 58 -2.24 -6.60 7.15
C ILE A 58 -1.22 -7.63 6.67
N SER A 59 0.02 -7.50 7.11
CA SER A 59 1.11 -8.40 6.77
C SER A 59 1.16 -9.58 7.75
N ASP A 60 0.68 -10.71 7.30
CA ASP A 60 0.85 -12.02 7.93
C ASP A 60 0.99 -13.09 6.83
N PRO A 61 1.42 -14.32 7.14
CA PRO A 61 1.71 -15.33 6.12
C PRO A 61 0.52 -15.65 5.18
N GLU A 62 -0.69 -15.66 5.68
CA GLU A 62 -1.89 -15.96 4.89
C GLU A 62 -2.27 -14.77 4.00
N ASN A 63 -2.27 -13.56 4.53
CA ASN A 63 -2.49 -12.34 3.75
C ASN A 63 -1.43 -12.17 2.66
N GLU A 64 -0.17 -12.43 2.96
CA GLU A 64 0.92 -12.38 1.98
C GLU A 64 0.71 -13.38 0.83
N ALA A 65 0.25 -14.59 1.15
CA ALA A 65 -0.05 -15.60 0.13
C ALA A 65 -1.21 -15.17 -0.79
N HIS A 66 -2.27 -14.60 -0.24
CA HIS A 66 -3.38 -14.05 -1.04
C HIS A 66 -2.94 -12.86 -1.87
N PHE A 67 -2.19 -11.96 -1.28
CA PHE A 67 -1.67 -10.78 -1.97
C PHE A 67 -0.75 -11.15 -3.14
N LYS A 68 0.11 -12.15 -2.95
CA LYS A 68 0.96 -12.67 -4.02
C LYS A 68 0.13 -13.14 -5.22
N LYS A 69 -0.94 -13.88 -4.99
CA LYS A 69 -1.85 -14.32 -6.07
C LYS A 69 -2.47 -13.14 -6.81
N MET A 70 -2.91 -12.11 -6.10
CA MET A 70 -3.47 -10.89 -6.70
C MET A 70 -2.42 -10.14 -7.54
N SER A 71 -1.21 -10.00 -7.02
CA SER A 71 -0.09 -9.39 -7.73
C SER A 71 0.31 -10.18 -8.98
N ASP A 72 0.43 -11.50 -8.87
CA ASP A 72 0.74 -12.37 -10.00
C ASP A 72 -0.35 -12.29 -11.08
N SER A 73 -1.63 -12.22 -10.68
CA SER A 73 -2.75 -12.03 -11.60
C SER A 73 -2.65 -10.71 -12.34
N TYR A 74 -2.33 -9.61 -11.66
CA TYR A 74 -2.11 -8.32 -12.31
C TYR A 74 -0.99 -8.39 -13.35
N PHE A 75 0.16 -8.95 -13.00
CA PHE A 75 1.31 -9.04 -13.90
C PHE A 75 1.11 -10.03 -15.07
N SER A 76 0.18 -10.97 -14.96
CA SER A 76 -0.19 -11.88 -16.05
C SER A 76 -1.05 -11.22 -17.13
N LEU A 77 -1.66 -10.06 -16.82
CA LEU A 77 -2.46 -9.32 -17.78
C LEU A 77 -1.58 -8.71 -18.88
N ASP A 78 -2.10 -8.64 -20.09
CA ASP A 78 -1.49 -7.87 -21.16
C ASP A 78 -1.66 -6.36 -20.95
N LYS A 79 -1.13 -5.56 -21.85
CA LYS A 79 -1.20 -4.10 -21.77
C LYS A 79 -2.64 -3.59 -21.73
N GLU A 80 -3.51 -4.17 -22.54
CA GLU A 80 -4.93 -3.79 -22.62
C GLU A 80 -5.66 -4.14 -21.33
N GLY A 81 -5.47 -5.35 -20.79
CA GLY A 81 -6.06 -5.77 -19.53
C GLY A 81 -5.64 -4.91 -18.36
N ARG A 82 -4.36 -4.52 -18.27
CA ARG A 82 -3.89 -3.58 -17.24
C ARG A 82 -4.49 -2.19 -17.42
N GLN A 83 -4.67 -1.72 -18.65
CA GLN A 83 -5.30 -0.44 -18.93
C GLN A 83 -6.77 -0.45 -18.50
N GLN A 84 -7.51 -1.51 -18.77
CA GLN A 84 -8.89 -1.68 -18.35
C GLN A 84 -9.01 -1.64 -16.82
N LEU A 85 -8.12 -2.32 -16.09
CA LEU A 85 -8.08 -2.24 -14.62
C LEU A 85 -7.82 -0.82 -14.13
N ARG A 86 -6.87 -0.11 -14.70
CA ARG A 86 -6.56 1.27 -14.31
C ARG A 86 -7.73 2.23 -14.53
N GLN A 87 -8.57 1.96 -15.51
CA GLN A 87 -9.75 2.77 -15.82
C GLN A 87 -11.00 2.34 -15.04
N ALA A 88 -10.95 1.21 -14.31
CA ALA A 88 -12.08 0.72 -13.55
C ALA A 88 -12.43 1.68 -12.42
N SER A 89 -13.70 2.03 -12.32
CA SER A 89 -14.24 2.78 -11.19
C SER A 89 -14.69 1.84 -10.07
N ILE A 90 -14.53 2.28 -8.82
CA ILE A 90 -14.98 1.57 -7.63
C ILE A 90 -16.31 2.15 -7.20
N GLN A 91 -17.32 1.28 -7.08
CA GLN A 91 -18.61 1.62 -6.51
C GLN A 91 -18.73 1.02 -5.12
N ILE A 92 -18.91 1.84 -4.11
CA ILE A 92 -19.18 1.39 -2.74
C ILE A 92 -20.68 1.20 -2.59
N ASN A 93 -21.09 -0.04 -2.29
CA ASN A 93 -22.49 -0.39 -2.09
C ASN A 93 -22.91 -0.20 -0.63
N GLU A 94 -22.07 -0.61 0.31
CA GLU A 94 -22.34 -0.56 1.74
C GLU A 94 -21.05 -0.47 2.54
N VAL A 95 -21.09 0.26 3.66
CA VAL A 95 -20.02 0.31 4.67
C VAL A 95 -20.63 -0.06 6.00
N SER A 96 -20.26 -1.20 6.56
CA SER A 96 -20.81 -1.75 7.80
C SER A 96 -19.75 -1.84 8.89
N ALA A 97 -19.77 -0.93 9.86
CA ALA A 97 -18.94 -1.04 11.05
C ALA A 97 -19.43 -2.19 11.93
N ILE A 98 -18.56 -3.18 12.15
CA ILE A 98 -18.82 -4.28 13.08
C ILE A 98 -18.58 -3.83 14.51
N ASP A 99 -17.48 -3.12 14.73
CA ASP A 99 -17.13 -2.43 15.96
C ASP A 99 -16.21 -1.24 15.65
N SER A 100 -15.60 -0.64 16.66
CA SER A 100 -14.70 0.51 16.48
C SER A 100 -13.39 0.19 15.75
N THR A 101 -13.09 -1.09 15.55
CA THR A 101 -11.81 -1.55 14.96
C THR A 101 -11.98 -2.35 13.67
N ILE A 102 -13.20 -2.76 13.32
CA ILE A 102 -13.49 -3.62 12.16
C ILE A 102 -14.65 -3.04 11.36
N THR A 103 -14.44 -2.89 10.06
CA THR A 103 -15.47 -2.46 9.11
C THR A 103 -15.45 -3.38 7.90
N ILE A 104 -16.64 -3.76 7.42
CA ILE A 104 -16.82 -4.51 6.18
C ILE A 104 -17.32 -3.54 5.11
N ILE A 105 -16.60 -3.50 3.99
CA ILE A 105 -16.95 -2.71 2.82
C ILE A 105 -17.47 -3.66 1.73
N ASN A 106 -18.69 -3.43 1.28
CA ASN A 106 -19.25 -4.09 0.11
C ASN A 106 -19.03 -3.16 -1.10
N TYR A 107 -18.39 -3.67 -2.13
CA TYR A 107 -18.07 -2.88 -3.33
C TYR A 107 -18.17 -3.72 -4.59
N GLN A 108 -18.21 -3.06 -5.70
CA GLN A 108 -18.03 -3.61 -7.05
C GLN A 108 -17.21 -2.66 -7.89
N THR A 109 -16.74 -3.10 -9.04
CA THR A 109 -16.02 -2.26 -9.99
C THR A 109 -16.75 -2.24 -11.33
N SER A 110 -16.44 -1.25 -12.16
CA SER A 110 -17.00 -1.16 -13.51
C SER A 110 -16.58 -2.31 -14.42
N GLN A 111 -15.53 -3.05 -14.07
CA GLN A 111 -15.04 -4.22 -14.82
C GLN A 111 -15.59 -5.55 -14.30
N ASP A 112 -16.07 -5.57 -13.07
CA ASP A 112 -16.69 -6.75 -12.44
C ASP A 112 -17.95 -6.33 -11.69
N PRO A 113 -19.14 -6.65 -12.22
CA PRO A 113 -20.40 -6.28 -11.59
C PRO A 113 -20.74 -7.12 -10.36
N ASN A 114 -19.97 -8.17 -10.06
CA ASN A 114 -20.17 -8.95 -8.86
C ASN A 114 -19.81 -8.13 -7.63
N SER A 115 -20.58 -8.32 -6.57
CA SER A 115 -20.33 -7.69 -5.28
C SER A 115 -19.21 -8.41 -4.54
N HIS A 116 -18.28 -7.63 -4.01
CA HIS A 116 -17.17 -8.12 -3.20
C HIS A 116 -17.23 -7.53 -1.80
N LYS A 117 -16.78 -8.28 -0.82
CA LYS A 117 -16.63 -7.80 0.55
C LYS A 117 -15.17 -7.68 0.94
N LEU A 118 -14.83 -6.60 1.60
CA LEU A 118 -13.50 -6.29 2.07
C LEU A 118 -13.55 -5.99 3.55
N LYS A 119 -12.81 -6.73 4.35
CA LYS A 119 -12.62 -6.44 5.77
C LYS A 119 -11.48 -5.47 5.95
N VAL A 120 -11.74 -4.38 6.66
CA VAL A 120 -10.73 -3.37 6.99
C VAL A 120 -10.63 -3.26 8.50
N VAL A 121 -9.41 -3.26 9.02
CA VAL A 121 -9.10 -3.32 10.45
C VAL A 121 -8.26 -2.13 10.85
N SER A 122 -8.60 -1.52 11.98
CA SER A 122 -7.79 -0.47 12.60
C SER A 122 -6.52 -1.07 13.21
N THR A 123 -5.38 -0.53 12.82
CA THR A 123 -4.06 -0.92 13.33
C THR A 123 -3.29 0.31 13.80
N PRO A 124 -2.18 0.17 14.54
CA PRO A 124 -1.32 1.31 14.90
C PRO A 124 -0.78 2.08 13.68
N ASP A 125 -0.72 1.41 12.51
CA ASP A 125 -0.29 1.99 11.24
C ASP A 125 -1.44 2.41 10.32
N GLY A 126 -2.61 2.68 10.89
CA GLY A 126 -3.82 3.07 10.17
C GLY A 126 -4.73 1.89 9.82
N TRP A 127 -5.76 2.17 9.03
CA TRP A 127 -6.71 1.16 8.60
C TRP A 127 -6.13 0.33 7.46
N LYS A 128 -6.17 -1.00 7.62
CA LYS A 128 -5.58 -1.96 6.68
C LYS A 128 -6.54 -3.09 6.36
N VAL A 129 -6.42 -3.59 5.14
CA VAL A 129 -7.24 -4.69 4.62
C VAL A 129 -6.78 -6.03 5.18
N ASP A 130 -7.73 -6.86 5.59
CA ASP A 130 -7.53 -8.26 5.95
C ASP A 130 -8.08 -9.16 4.83
N LEU A 131 -7.22 -9.71 4.00
CA LEU A 131 -7.60 -10.52 2.85
C LEU A 131 -8.16 -11.90 3.23
N LYS A 132 -7.88 -12.40 4.43
CA LYS A 132 -8.40 -13.69 4.91
C LYS A 132 -9.92 -13.75 4.90
N TYR A 133 -10.56 -12.63 5.19
CA TYR A 133 -12.02 -12.53 5.11
C TYR A 133 -12.52 -12.62 3.67
N SER A 134 -11.82 -11.99 2.73
CA SER A 134 -12.21 -11.92 1.32
C SER A 134 -12.04 -13.24 0.57
N TYR A 135 -11.22 -14.16 1.09
CA TYR A 135 -10.94 -15.47 0.50
C TYR A 135 -11.34 -16.64 1.40
N GLY A 136 -12.06 -16.35 2.48
CA GLY A 136 -12.58 -17.36 3.40
C GLY A 136 -13.91 -17.98 2.93
N PRO A 137 -14.44 -18.97 3.67
CA PRO A 137 -15.68 -19.68 3.30
C PRO A 137 -16.95 -18.83 3.37
N ASN A 138 -16.85 -17.56 3.76
CA ASN A 138 -17.99 -16.63 3.88
C ASN A 138 -18.13 -15.67 2.68
N LEU A 139 -17.50 -16.00 1.57
CA LEU A 139 -17.61 -15.26 0.30
C LEU A 139 -18.36 -16.06 -0.73
#